data_c8c6286bf8a6c50bcc000f4c05bcc368
#
_entry.id   c8c6286bf8a6c50bcc000f4c05bcc368
#
_cell.length_a   1.000
_cell.length_b   1.000
_cell.length_c   1.000
_cell.angle_alpha   90.00
_cell.angle_beta   90.00
_cell.angle_gamma   90.00
#
_symmetry.space_group_name_H-M   'P 1'
#
loop_
_entity.id
_entity.type
_entity.pdbx_description
1 polymer ?
#
loop_
_entity_poly.entity_id
_entity_poly.type
_entity_poly.pdbx_seq_one_letter_code
_entity_poly.pdbx_strand_id
1 'polypeptide(L)'
;MSRFKWLSFLSNFPRPKMRKQPRLDYRNKIIMAPMVRVGTLPMRLLALEMGADIVYTEELVDLKLIKSLRRPNPALNTIDFVDPSDGTIVFRTCSRETSRVVLQLGTSDAARALAVGKLVQNDIAGLDINMGCPKEFSIKGGMGAALLSDPEKAAHILRTLTTHLDIPITCKIRILPDTLETIKLVQELAATGIAAIGIHARTRDERPQHHPHPDVLRAVASAVDIPIIANGGSRSMHTYEDLLKFQEECGADSVMVARAAQLNVSIFRKQGILPIDEVICKYLKLCVDYDNAPHNSKYCVQSILKELQETPRGKRFLQCQTLQQICEIWGLGDYCRRKQQELKEHGNGGRANVILTECLAKRQKLERSEDLADEYEGVICRNMAFLRSTYPSDTQLPKMVLYVLAGKLGKQAPSYETHQCDKLFRSICSYDGQRFSSSFWEKNKKQAEQGAALVALLQLGHLNEKTLLENGSLIS
;
A
#
# COMPACT_ATOMS: atom_id res chain seq x y z
N MET A 1 33.38 -0.46 -15.44
CA MET A 1 33.67 0.56 -14.42
C MET A 1 32.42 1.41 -14.16
N SER A 2 31.43 0.96 -13.35
CA SER A 2 30.34 1.83 -12.86
C SER A 2 29.54 1.23 -11.68
N ARG A 3 30.18 0.44 -10.80
CA ARG A 3 29.50 -0.17 -9.61
C ARG A 3 29.75 0.54 -8.28
N PHE A 4 30.51 1.63 -8.23
CA PHE A 4 30.97 2.24 -6.94
C PHE A 4 30.47 3.66 -6.65
N LYS A 5 29.57 4.26 -7.47
CA LYS A 5 29.10 5.65 -7.21
C LYS A 5 27.89 5.79 -6.28
N TRP A 6 27.30 4.72 -5.78
CA TRP A 6 26.10 4.79 -4.91
C TRP A 6 26.42 4.92 -3.41
N LEU A 7 27.61 4.63 -2.98
CA LEU A 7 27.98 4.69 -1.54
C LEU A 7 28.36 6.08 -1.04
N SER A 8 28.72 7.01 -1.92
CA SER A 8 29.14 8.37 -1.52
C SER A 8 27.99 9.37 -1.29
N PHE A 9 26.74 9.02 -1.62
CA PHE A 9 25.58 9.90 -1.43
C PHE A 9 24.98 9.85 0.00
N LEU A 10 25.42 8.93 0.84
CA LEU A 10 24.87 8.72 2.18
C LEU A 10 25.58 9.51 3.29
N SER A 11 26.63 10.29 2.98
CA SER A 11 27.47 10.94 4.01
C SER A 11 27.05 12.37 4.40
N ASN A 12 26.09 13.00 3.72
CA ASN A 12 25.81 14.44 3.88
C ASN A 12 24.45 14.81 4.51
N PHE A 13 23.78 13.87 5.21
CA PHE A 13 22.62 14.25 5.98
C PHE A 13 22.99 14.44 7.45
N PRO A 14 22.63 15.57 8.11
CA PRO A 14 22.82 15.73 9.54
C PRO A 14 22.03 14.66 10.27
N ARG A 15 22.72 13.82 11.05
CA ARG A 15 22.09 12.78 11.87
C ARG A 15 21.24 13.49 12.94
N PRO A 16 19.90 13.33 12.95
CA PRO A 16 19.12 13.75 14.10
C PRO A 16 19.59 12.91 15.28
N LYS A 17 19.82 13.57 16.46
CA LYS A 17 20.16 12.88 17.70
C LYS A 17 19.09 11.81 17.98
N MET A 18 19.45 10.54 17.88
CA MET A 18 18.55 9.42 18.12
C MET A 18 18.02 9.50 19.57
N ARG A 19 16.72 9.73 19.72
CA ARG A 19 16.03 9.37 20.95
C ARG A 19 16.07 7.85 21.03
N LYS A 20 16.70 7.29 22.06
CA LYS A 20 16.56 5.86 22.40
C LYS A 20 15.09 5.63 22.72
N GLN A 21 14.29 5.23 21.75
CA GLN A 21 12.93 4.73 22.01
C GLN A 21 13.06 3.40 22.78
N PRO A 22 12.18 3.11 23.75
CA PRO A 22 12.15 1.79 24.35
C PRO A 22 11.93 0.76 23.23
N ARG A 23 12.73 -0.32 23.23
CA ARG A 23 12.59 -1.40 22.24
C ARG A 23 11.18 -1.98 22.35
N LEU A 24 10.53 -2.19 21.21
CA LEU A 24 9.21 -2.82 21.15
C LEU A 24 9.29 -4.23 21.75
N ASP A 25 8.46 -4.49 22.76
CA ASP A 25 8.31 -5.82 23.37
C ASP A 25 7.15 -6.55 22.70
N TYR A 26 7.38 -7.84 22.37
CA TYR A 26 6.42 -8.70 21.69
C TYR A 26 5.74 -9.71 22.63
N ARG A 27 5.92 -9.61 23.96
CA ARG A 27 5.24 -10.48 24.93
C ARG A 27 3.91 -9.87 25.38
N ASN A 28 2.89 -10.73 25.50
CA ASN A 28 1.54 -10.34 25.94
C ASN A 28 0.92 -9.22 25.09
N LYS A 29 1.03 -9.36 23.75
CA LYS A 29 0.51 -8.36 22.78
C LYS A 29 -0.59 -8.95 21.92
N ILE A 30 -1.57 -8.11 21.64
CA ILE A 30 -2.59 -8.37 20.62
C ILE A 30 -2.26 -7.51 19.41
N ILE A 31 -2.04 -8.18 18.27
CA ILE A 31 -1.35 -7.62 17.13
C ILE A 31 -2.25 -7.65 15.89
N MET A 32 -2.36 -6.52 15.18
CA MET A 32 -2.95 -6.50 13.85
C MET A 32 -1.95 -7.05 12.82
N ALA A 33 -2.33 -8.12 12.14
CA ALA A 33 -1.49 -8.79 11.14
C ALA A 33 -1.22 -7.94 9.89
N PRO A 34 -0.10 -8.19 9.19
CA PRO A 34 0.13 -7.63 7.86
C PRO A 34 -0.92 -8.15 6.87
N MET A 35 -1.59 -7.24 6.18
CA MET A 35 -2.64 -7.56 5.21
C MET A 35 -2.58 -6.59 4.03
N VAL A 36 -2.39 -7.15 2.82
CA VAL A 36 -2.31 -6.38 1.57
C VAL A 36 -3.58 -5.54 1.37
N ARG A 37 -3.43 -4.26 1.05
CA ARG A 37 -4.48 -3.25 0.88
C ARG A 37 -5.24 -2.87 2.17
N VAL A 38 -5.10 -3.61 3.25
CA VAL A 38 -5.77 -3.34 4.54
C VAL A 38 -4.84 -2.56 5.46
N GLY A 39 -3.57 -2.95 5.54
CA GLY A 39 -2.57 -2.39 6.46
C GLY A 39 -2.09 -0.97 6.10
N THR A 40 -2.95 -0.12 5.52
CA THR A 40 -2.67 1.32 5.31
C THR A 40 -2.88 2.12 6.61
N LEU A 41 -2.34 3.34 6.68
CA LEU A 41 -2.35 4.16 7.89
C LEU A 41 -3.73 4.26 8.58
N PRO A 42 -4.87 4.52 7.90
CA PRO A 42 -6.17 4.63 8.56
C PRO A 42 -6.59 3.36 9.31
N MET A 43 -6.37 2.18 8.74
CA MET A 43 -6.75 0.92 9.38
C MET A 43 -5.84 0.60 10.57
N ARG A 44 -4.54 0.88 10.45
CA ARG A 44 -3.60 0.70 11.57
C ARG A 44 -3.96 1.61 12.75
N LEU A 45 -4.25 2.89 12.49
CA LEU A 45 -4.68 3.81 13.54
C LEU A 45 -6.00 3.37 14.18
N LEU A 46 -6.96 2.93 13.37
CA LEU A 46 -8.22 2.42 13.90
C LEU A 46 -8.01 1.16 14.76
N ALA A 47 -7.15 0.24 14.34
CA ALA A 47 -6.82 -0.94 15.14
C ALA A 47 -6.20 -0.56 16.51
N LEU A 48 -5.32 0.44 16.54
CA LEU A 48 -4.74 0.98 17.78
C LEU A 48 -5.80 1.63 18.67
N GLU A 49 -6.74 2.39 18.09
CA GLU A 49 -7.88 2.98 18.81
C GLU A 49 -8.83 1.91 19.37
N MET A 50 -8.93 0.77 18.69
CA MET A 50 -9.75 -0.38 19.14
C MET A 50 -9.04 -1.26 20.17
N GLY A 51 -7.77 -1.02 20.47
CA GLY A 51 -7.04 -1.73 21.52
C GLY A 51 -5.96 -2.69 21.07
N ALA A 52 -5.61 -2.72 19.77
CA ALA A 52 -4.42 -3.43 19.32
C ALA A 52 -3.15 -2.80 19.94
N ASP A 53 -2.23 -3.62 20.42
CA ASP A 53 -0.96 -3.15 20.99
C ASP A 53 0.04 -2.78 19.91
N ILE A 54 0.12 -3.61 18.86
CA ILE A 54 1.05 -3.49 17.74
C ILE A 54 0.27 -3.63 16.45
N VAL A 55 0.66 -2.85 15.44
CA VAL A 55 0.08 -2.92 14.09
C VAL A 55 1.16 -3.12 13.05
N TYR A 56 0.87 -3.97 12.07
CA TYR A 56 1.75 -4.23 10.94
C TYR A 56 1.26 -3.48 9.70
N THR A 57 2.21 -3.04 8.88
CA THR A 57 1.89 -2.57 7.52
C THR A 57 1.42 -3.73 6.65
N GLU A 58 0.91 -3.43 5.46
CA GLU A 58 0.89 -4.43 4.39
C GLU A 58 2.34 -4.84 4.02
N GLU A 59 2.49 -5.98 3.33
CA GLU A 59 3.78 -6.36 2.76
C GLU A 59 4.24 -5.32 1.74
N LEU A 60 5.37 -4.67 2.01
CA LEU A 60 6.01 -3.70 1.13
C LEU A 60 7.24 -4.33 0.47
N VAL A 61 7.35 -4.19 -0.86
CA VAL A 61 8.48 -4.78 -1.59
C VAL A 61 9.71 -3.87 -1.51
N ASP A 62 10.87 -4.45 -1.23
CA ASP A 62 12.15 -3.76 -1.05
C ASP A 62 12.49 -2.79 -2.19
N LEU A 63 12.43 -3.25 -3.43
CA LEU A 63 12.73 -2.44 -4.62
C LEU A 63 11.84 -1.20 -4.77
N LYS A 64 10.63 -1.24 -4.23
CA LYS A 64 9.70 -0.11 -4.28
C LYS A 64 10.05 0.92 -3.20
N LEU A 65 10.37 0.46 -1.99
CA LEU A 65 10.77 1.32 -0.89
C LEU A 65 12.15 1.98 -1.11
N ILE A 66 13.14 1.25 -1.62
CA ILE A 66 14.48 1.80 -1.92
C ILE A 66 14.41 3.00 -2.88
N LYS A 67 13.46 2.97 -3.82
CA LYS A 67 13.26 4.05 -4.79
C LYS A 67 12.48 5.23 -4.24
N SER A 68 11.80 5.05 -3.10
CA SER A 68 10.96 6.10 -2.52
C SER A 68 11.79 7.17 -1.82
N LEU A 69 11.24 8.37 -1.79
CA LEU A 69 11.77 9.52 -1.07
C LEU A 69 10.98 9.72 0.21
N ARG A 70 11.68 9.80 1.35
CA ARG A 70 11.09 10.18 2.63
C ARG A 70 10.76 11.66 2.66
N ARG A 71 9.51 12.04 2.83
CA ARG A 71 9.04 13.43 2.86
C ARG A 71 8.12 13.69 4.07
N PRO A 72 8.42 14.69 4.90
CA PRO A 72 7.44 15.23 5.84
C PRO A 72 6.26 15.83 5.08
N ASN A 73 5.05 15.55 5.54
CA ASN A 73 3.81 16.13 5.02
C ASN A 73 3.14 16.95 6.14
N PRO A 74 3.38 18.27 6.19
CA PRO A 74 2.88 19.11 7.27
C PRO A 74 1.35 19.25 7.26
N ALA A 75 0.69 19.18 6.10
CA ALA A 75 -0.75 19.30 6.01
C ALA A 75 -1.49 18.11 6.63
N LEU A 76 -0.91 16.91 6.56
CA LEU A 76 -1.46 15.69 7.17
C LEU A 76 -0.77 15.32 8.49
N ASN A 77 0.29 16.02 8.86
CA ASN A 77 1.17 15.67 9.98
C ASN A 77 1.67 14.22 9.88
N THR A 78 2.15 13.84 8.69
CA THR A 78 2.64 12.50 8.37
C THR A 78 4.05 12.52 7.83
N ILE A 79 4.68 11.35 7.82
CA ILE A 79 5.88 11.06 7.04
C ILE A 79 5.44 10.16 5.88
N ASP A 80 5.68 10.62 4.66
CA ASP A 80 5.34 9.92 3.43
C ASP A 80 6.60 9.42 2.72
N PHE A 81 6.59 8.16 2.31
CA PHE A 81 7.61 7.58 1.42
C PHE A 81 7.01 7.51 0.03
N VAL A 82 7.46 8.38 -0.84
CA VAL A 82 6.85 8.67 -2.14
C VAL A 82 7.71 8.10 -3.26
N ASP A 83 7.11 7.32 -4.16
CA ASP A 83 7.78 6.91 -5.39
C ASP A 83 7.91 8.14 -6.31
N PRO A 84 9.14 8.63 -6.60
CA PRO A 84 9.34 9.82 -7.41
C PRO A 84 8.92 9.63 -8.87
N SER A 85 8.74 8.39 -9.33
CA SER A 85 8.39 8.11 -10.72
C SER A 85 6.92 8.38 -11.04
N ASP A 86 6.02 8.23 -10.05
CA ASP A 86 4.57 8.36 -10.25
C ASP A 86 3.83 9.06 -9.10
N GLY A 87 4.56 9.54 -8.07
CA GLY A 87 4.00 10.19 -6.89
C GLY A 87 3.19 9.25 -5.98
N THR A 88 3.26 7.93 -6.19
CA THR A 88 2.56 6.96 -5.34
C THR A 88 3.13 6.99 -3.92
N ILE A 89 2.26 7.09 -2.92
CA ILE A 89 2.63 6.89 -1.52
C ILE A 89 2.85 5.39 -1.32
N VAL A 90 4.11 4.99 -1.16
CA VAL A 90 4.51 3.60 -0.91
C VAL A 90 4.24 3.22 0.54
N PHE A 91 4.59 4.12 1.45
CA PHE A 91 4.35 3.98 2.89
C PHE A 91 4.05 5.37 3.48
N ARG A 92 3.08 5.44 4.39
CA ARG A 92 2.74 6.63 5.16
C ARG A 92 2.63 6.25 6.62
N THR A 93 3.20 7.06 7.50
CA THR A 93 3.10 6.91 8.94
C THR A 93 2.97 8.26 9.64
N CYS A 94 2.60 8.26 10.93
CA CYS A 94 2.51 9.45 11.75
C CYS A 94 2.91 9.16 13.21
N SER A 95 3.11 10.21 14.00
CA SER A 95 3.54 10.12 15.40
C SER A 95 2.62 9.27 16.29
N ARG A 96 1.34 9.09 15.92
CA ARG A 96 0.37 8.29 16.68
C ARG A 96 0.68 6.79 16.68
N GLU A 97 1.44 6.30 15.70
CA GLU A 97 1.78 4.87 15.59
C GLU A 97 3.28 4.56 15.59
N THR A 98 4.16 5.56 15.48
CA THR A 98 5.62 5.36 15.30
C THR A 98 6.23 4.42 16.34
N SER A 99 5.73 4.40 17.59
CA SER A 99 6.21 3.49 18.65
C SER A 99 5.58 2.09 18.62
N ARG A 100 4.63 1.83 17.72
CA ARG A 100 3.82 0.61 17.68
C ARG A 100 3.62 0.02 16.28
N VAL A 101 4.11 0.68 15.23
CA VAL A 101 4.02 0.18 13.85
C VAL A 101 5.24 -0.66 13.49
N VAL A 102 5.00 -1.86 12.98
CA VAL A 102 6.01 -2.75 12.41
C VAL A 102 5.85 -2.75 10.89
N LEU A 103 6.91 -2.41 10.16
CA LEU A 103 6.90 -2.48 8.70
C LEU A 103 7.20 -3.90 8.26
N GLN A 104 6.31 -4.54 7.51
CA GLN A 104 6.58 -5.83 6.90
C GLN A 104 7.21 -5.68 5.52
N LEU A 105 8.37 -6.29 5.33
CA LEU A 105 9.16 -6.23 4.11
C LEU A 105 9.15 -7.56 3.36
N GLY A 106 8.82 -7.50 2.07
CA GLY A 106 9.07 -8.56 1.10
C GLY A 106 10.44 -8.33 0.44
N THR A 107 11.37 -9.25 0.69
CA THR A 107 12.73 -9.18 0.15
C THR A 107 13.30 -10.56 -0.09
N SER A 108 14.28 -10.66 -0.96
CA SER A 108 15.12 -11.85 -1.18
C SER A 108 16.62 -11.53 -1.15
N ASP A 109 17.01 -10.36 -0.62
CA ASP A 109 18.39 -9.86 -0.65
C ASP A 109 18.71 -9.06 0.61
N ALA A 110 19.79 -9.44 1.31
CA ALA A 110 20.18 -8.84 2.58
C ALA A 110 20.60 -7.36 2.45
N ALA A 111 21.28 -6.99 1.35
CA ALA A 111 21.75 -5.63 1.14
C ALA A 111 20.57 -4.69 0.85
N ARG A 112 19.58 -5.14 0.06
CA ARG A 112 18.36 -4.37 -0.18
C ARG A 112 17.53 -4.24 1.09
N ALA A 113 17.37 -5.33 1.86
CA ALA A 113 16.66 -5.28 3.14
C ALA A 113 17.31 -4.27 4.11
N LEU A 114 18.64 -4.27 4.20
CA LEU A 114 19.38 -3.31 5.03
C LEU A 114 19.21 -1.87 4.54
N ALA A 115 19.25 -1.63 3.23
CA ALA A 115 19.02 -0.30 2.67
C ALA A 115 17.63 0.24 3.03
N VAL A 116 16.59 -0.61 2.93
CA VAL A 116 15.23 -0.27 3.39
C VAL A 116 15.22 0.01 4.89
N GLY A 117 15.79 -0.89 5.70
CA GLY A 117 15.83 -0.73 7.15
C GLY A 117 16.45 0.61 7.58
N LYS A 118 17.58 0.99 6.97
CA LYS A 118 18.23 2.30 7.22
C LYS A 118 17.36 3.50 6.80
N LEU A 119 16.57 3.34 5.75
CA LEU A 119 15.66 4.38 5.26
C LEU A 119 14.51 4.64 6.24
N VAL A 120 13.94 3.57 6.84
CA VAL A 120 12.66 3.66 7.58
C VAL A 120 12.81 3.58 9.11
N GLN A 121 13.94 3.14 9.67
CA GLN A 121 14.10 2.83 11.10
C GLN A 121 13.75 3.96 12.07
N ASN A 122 13.79 5.21 11.64
CA ASN A 122 13.43 6.36 12.48
C ASN A 122 11.92 6.63 12.54
N ASP A 123 11.14 5.95 11.70
CA ASP A 123 9.71 6.20 11.51
C ASP A 123 8.84 4.99 11.88
N ILE A 124 9.45 3.89 12.32
CA ILE A 124 8.80 2.62 12.70
C ILE A 124 9.33 2.07 14.02
N ALA A 125 8.54 1.23 14.68
CA ALA A 125 8.92 0.57 15.93
C ALA A 125 9.71 -0.73 15.72
N GLY A 126 9.55 -1.39 14.57
CA GLY A 126 10.22 -2.63 14.22
C GLY A 126 10.12 -2.96 12.74
N LEU A 127 10.95 -3.88 12.27
CA LEU A 127 10.96 -4.36 10.89
C LEU A 127 10.74 -5.87 10.88
N ASP A 128 9.80 -6.33 10.07
CA ASP A 128 9.43 -7.74 9.91
C ASP A 128 9.74 -8.23 8.49
N ILE A 129 10.31 -9.43 8.38
CA ILE A 129 10.58 -10.06 7.08
C ILE A 129 9.48 -11.08 6.77
N ASN A 130 8.80 -10.89 5.64
CA ASN A 130 7.81 -11.84 5.16
C ASN A 130 8.47 -13.10 4.62
N MET A 131 8.24 -14.22 5.31
CA MET A 131 8.70 -15.56 4.93
C MET A 131 7.53 -16.55 4.80
N GLY A 132 6.28 -16.05 4.74
CA GLY A 132 5.09 -16.91 4.75
C GLY A 132 4.13 -16.70 3.58
N CYS A 133 4.35 -15.72 2.71
CA CYS A 133 3.47 -15.41 1.58
C CYS A 133 3.58 -16.49 0.49
N PRO A 134 2.50 -17.26 0.18
CA PRO A 134 2.55 -18.31 -0.83
C PRO A 134 2.18 -17.83 -2.23
N LYS A 135 2.02 -16.52 -2.45
CA LYS A 135 1.61 -15.96 -3.74
C LYS A 135 2.73 -16.09 -4.76
N GLU A 136 2.35 -16.39 -5.99
CA GLU A 136 3.28 -16.68 -7.10
C GLU A 136 4.30 -15.56 -7.34
N PHE A 137 3.88 -14.28 -7.28
CA PHE A 137 4.80 -13.16 -7.47
C PHE A 137 5.89 -13.11 -6.39
N SER A 138 5.54 -13.44 -5.14
CA SER A 138 6.46 -13.47 -4.01
C SER A 138 7.47 -14.61 -4.18
N ILE A 139 6.97 -15.80 -4.53
CA ILE A 139 7.80 -17.00 -4.75
C ILE A 139 8.73 -16.80 -5.96
N LYS A 140 8.23 -16.32 -7.11
CA LYS A 140 9.05 -16.02 -8.29
C LYS A 140 10.13 -14.97 -8.01
N GLY A 141 9.86 -14.04 -7.09
CA GLY A 141 10.84 -13.06 -6.61
C GLY A 141 11.84 -13.60 -5.58
N GLY A 142 11.77 -14.89 -5.21
CA GLY A 142 12.58 -15.49 -4.16
C GLY A 142 12.26 -14.97 -2.75
N MET A 143 11.07 -14.38 -2.56
CA MET A 143 10.56 -13.79 -1.32
C MET A 143 9.47 -14.67 -0.69
N GLY A 144 8.98 -14.25 0.46
CA GLY A 144 7.86 -14.92 1.14
C GLY A 144 8.17 -16.39 1.44
N ALA A 145 7.25 -17.29 1.10
CA ALA A 145 7.42 -18.72 1.40
C ALA A 145 8.58 -19.39 0.64
N ALA A 146 9.20 -18.76 -0.37
CA ALA A 146 10.41 -19.25 -0.99
C ALA A 146 11.60 -19.30 -0.02
N LEU A 147 11.64 -18.38 0.95
CA LEU A 147 12.70 -18.35 1.98
C LEU A 147 12.62 -19.52 2.97
N LEU A 148 11.46 -20.18 3.11
CA LEU A 148 11.32 -21.39 3.93
C LEU A 148 12.08 -22.59 3.33
N SER A 149 12.32 -22.55 2.01
CA SER A 149 13.10 -23.57 1.30
C SER A 149 14.60 -23.24 1.22
N ASP A 150 15.01 -22.09 1.77
CA ASP A 150 16.40 -21.60 1.79
C ASP A 150 16.70 -20.96 3.16
N PRO A 151 16.80 -21.77 4.24
CA PRO A 151 17.02 -21.27 5.60
C PRO A 151 18.32 -20.46 5.77
N GLU A 152 19.37 -20.82 5.05
CA GLU A 152 20.66 -20.10 5.10
C GLU A 152 20.50 -18.66 4.60
N LYS A 153 19.81 -18.46 3.49
CA LYS A 153 19.50 -17.14 2.94
C LYS A 153 18.59 -16.35 3.87
N ALA A 154 17.56 -16.99 4.42
CA ALA A 154 16.68 -16.38 5.41
C ALA A 154 17.47 -15.90 6.64
N ALA A 155 18.32 -16.76 7.21
CA ALA A 155 19.17 -16.43 8.33
C ALA A 155 20.22 -15.35 8.00
N HIS A 156 20.76 -15.34 6.78
CA HIS A 156 21.68 -14.29 6.32
C HIS A 156 21.01 -12.92 6.28
N ILE A 157 19.79 -12.84 5.75
CA ILE A 157 18.99 -11.60 5.74
C ILE A 157 18.77 -11.10 7.17
N LEU A 158 18.30 -11.98 8.07
CA LEU A 158 18.00 -11.61 9.45
C LEU A 158 19.25 -11.17 10.22
N ARG A 159 20.37 -11.93 10.13
CA ARG A 159 21.65 -11.55 10.76
C ARG A 159 22.16 -10.20 10.28
N THR A 160 22.06 -9.93 8.98
CA THR A 160 22.46 -8.63 8.43
C THR A 160 21.65 -7.50 9.05
N LEU A 161 20.34 -7.67 9.21
CA LEU A 161 19.47 -6.65 9.79
C LEU A 161 19.69 -6.46 11.29
N THR A 162 19.77 -7.56 12.06
CA THR A 162 19.97 -7.52 13.52
C THR A 162 21.33 -6.93 13.91
N THR A 163 22.34 -7.10 13.06
CA THR A 163 23.69 -6.55 13.29
C THR A 163 23.77 -5.04 13.00
N HIS A 164 22.99 -4.53 12.05
CA HIS A 164 23.21 -3.19 11.52
C HIS A 164 22.05 -2.19 11.76
N LEU A 165 20.96 -2.64 12.39
CA LEU A 165 19.82 -1.78 12.72
C LEU A 165 19.58 -1.75 14.24
N ASP A 166 19.16 -0.59 14.75
CA ASP A 166 18.91 -0.41 16.18
C ASP A 166 17.47 -0.76 16.59
N ILE A 167 16.58 -1.06 15.64
CA ILE A 167 15.20 -1.46 15.87
C ILE A 167 15.05 -2.98 15.95
N PRO A 168 14.02 -3.50 16.66
CA PRO A 168 13.72 -4.93 16.69
C PRO A 168 13.43 -5.48 15.28
N ILE A 169 14.02 -6.60 14.98
CA ILE A 169 13.79 -7.36 13.74
C ILE A 169 12.96 -8.59 14.08
N THR A 170 11.95 -8.87 13.28
CA THR A 170 11.11 -10.07 13.37
C THR A 170 11.00 -10.73 12.00
N CYS A 171 10.50 -11.93 11.96
CA CYS A 171 10.06 -12.55 10.72
C CYS A 171 8.71 -13.24 10.90
N LYS A 172 7.96 -13.36 9.79
CA LYS A 172 6.69 -14.06 9.80
C LYS A 172 6.72 -15.24 8.84
N ILE A 173 6.54 -16.45 9.40
CA ILE A 173 6.62 -17.72 8.70
C ILE A 173 5.28 -18.47 8.66
N ARG A 174 5.27 -19.61 7.99
CA ARG A 174 4.27 -20.68 8.11
C ARG A 174 4.94 -21.92 8.70
N ILE A 175 4.12 -22.79 9.30
CA ILE A 175 4.61 -24.12 9.69
C ILE A 175 5.01 -24.92 8.45
N LEU A 176 5.95 -25.84 8.62
CA LEU A 176 6.30 -26.88 7.65
C LEU A 176 5.39 -28.10 7.84
N PRO A 177 5.32 -29.03 6.88
CA PRO A 177 4.55 -30.27 7.01
C PRO A 177 4.96 -31.12 8.21
N ASP A 178 6.23 -31.10 8.57
CA ASP A 178 6.78 -31.81 9.73
C ASP A 178 7.01 -30.83 10.90
N THR A 179 6.61 -31.24 12.10
CA THR A 179 6.73 -30.43 13.32
C THR A 179 8.18 -30.25 13.75
N LEU A 180 9.03 -31.30 13.65
CA LEU A 180 10.44 -31.24 14.05
C LEU A 180 11.23 -30.34 13.10
N GLU A 181 10.94 -30.41 11.80
CA GLU A 181 11.51 -29.50 10.80
C GLU A 181 11.10 -28.04 11.09
N THR A 182 9.85 -27.81 11.50
CA THR A 182 9.39 -26.48 11.89
C THR A 182 10.15 -25.96 13.11
N ILE A 183 10.35 -26.79 14.15
CA ILE A 183 11.11 -26.45 15.34
C ILE A 183 12.55 -26.10 14.97
N LYS A 184 13.20 -26.95 14.19
CA LYS A 184 14.58 -26.73 13.74
C LYS A 184 14.74 -25.42 12.99
N LEU A 185 13.85 -25.14 12.03
CA LEU A 185 13.84 -23.88 11.30
C LEU A 185 13.69 -22.67 12.25
N VAL A 186 12.76 -22.73 13.19
CA VAL A 186 12.53 -21.64 14.15
C VAL A 186 13.75 -21.42 15.04
N GLN A 187 14.42 -22.47 15.49
CA GLN A 187 15.67 -22.38 16.27
C GLN A 187 16.79 -21.72 15.47
N GLU A 188 16.96 -22.08 14.19
CA GLU A 188 17.95 -21.47 13.28
C GLU A 188 17.67 -19.96 13.07
N LEU A 189 16.41 -19.60 12.90
CA LEU A 189 16.00 -18.19 12.74
C LEU A 189 16.16 -17.42 14.06
N ALA A 190 15.80 -18.02 15.21
CA ALA A 190 15.99 -17.42 16.54
C ALA A 190 17.46 -17.12 16.84
N ALA A 191 18.37 -18.01 16.45
CA ALA A 191 19.80 -17.83 16.62
C ALA A 191 20.39 -16.63 15.84
N THR A 192 19.62 -15.99 14.96
CA THR A 192 20.03 -14.77 14.25
C THR A 192 19.92 -13.49 15.09
N GLY A 193 19.36 -13.57 16.31
CA GLY A 193 19.18 -12.45 17.22
C GLY A 193 17.92 -11.62 16.97
N ILE A 194 16.91 -12.17 16.28
CA ILE A 194 15.61 -11.53 16.08
C ILE A 194 14.81 -11.43 17.40
N ALA A 195 13.91 -10.46 17.47
CA ALA A 195 13.17 -10.13 18.68
C ALA A 195 11.93 -11.03 18.91
N ALA A 196 11.34 -11.57 17.85
CA ALA A 196 10.17 -12.45 17.88
C ALA A 196 9.95 -13.12 16.53
N ILE A 197 9.14 -14.20 16.49
CA ILE A 197 8.70 -14.86 15.26
C ILE A 197 7.15 -14.93 15.24
N GLY A 198 6.55 -14.43 14.15
CA GLY A 198 5.14 -14.64 13.85
C GLY A 198 4.94 -15.97 13.10
N ILE A 199 4.12 -16.88 13.62
CA ILE A 199 3.91 -18.18 12.98
C ILE A 199 2.44 -18.37 12.59
N HIS A 200 2.18 -18.53 11.29
CA HIS A 200 0.88 -18.93 10.81
C HIS A 200 0.71 -20.44 10.97
N ALA A 201 -0.27 -20.86 11.78
CA ALA A 201 -0.55 -22.26 12.11
C ALA A 201 -1.15 -23.05 10.93
N ARG A 202 -0.67 -22.82 9.72
CA ARG A 202 -0.97 -23.58 8.50
C ARG A 202 0.28 -23.70 7.64
N THR A 203 0.39 -24.81 6.93
CA THR A 203 1.43 -25.01 5.93
C THR A 203 1.22 -24.08 4.72
N ARG A 204 2.23 -24.04 3.82
CA ARG A 204 2.18 -23.25 2.59
C ARG A 204 1.00 -23.62 1.70
N ASP A 205 0.63 -24.89 1.63
CA ASP A 205 -0.38 -25.38 0.70
C ASP A 205 -1.81 -25.33 1.28
N GLU A 206 -1.92 -25.13 2.58
CA GLU A 206 -3.22 -24.98 3.25
C GLU A 206 -3.84 -23.61 3.00
N ARG A 207 -5.14 -23.61 2.83
CA ARG A 207 -5.98 -22.45 2.57
C ARG A 207 -6.80 -22.09 3.81
N PRO A 208 -7.46 -20.92 3.83
CA PRO A 208 -8.27 -20.48 4.97
C PRO A 208 -9.34 -21.46 5.45
N GLN A 209 -9.86 -22.34 4.59
CA GLN A 209 -10.87 -23.35 4.94
C GLN A 209 -10.31 -24.49 5.78
N HIS A 210 -9.02 -24.77 5.71
CA HIS A 210 -8.39 -25.80 6.53
C HIS A 210 -8.28 -25.34 7.99
N HIS A 211 -8.29 -26.28 8.92
CA HIS A 211 -8.07 -25.97 10.34
C HIS A 211 -6.63 -25.51 10.60
N PRO A 212 -6.40 -24.57 11.54
CA PRO A 212 -5.06 -24.28 12.02
C PRO A 212 -4.54 -25.46 12.88
N HIS A 213 -3.22 -25.52 13.04
CA HIS A 213 -2.52 -26.50 13.86
C HIS A 213 -1.92 -25.82 15.12
N PRO A 214 -2.73 -25.55 16.18
CA PRO A 214 -2.24 -24.89 17.39
C PRO A 214 -1.26 -25.76 18.18
N ASP A 215 -1.36 -27.08 18.10
CA ASP A 215 -0.47 -28.07 18.68
C ASP A 215 0.97 -27.94 18.19
N VAL A 216 1.17 -27.71 16.89
CA VAL A 216 2.48 -27.43 16.30
C VAL A 216 3.07 -26.14 16.86
N LEU A 217 2.25 -25.07 16.98
CA LEU A 217 2.72 -23.80 17.56
C LEU A 217 3.11 -23.97 19.03
N ARG A 218 2.36 -24.74 19.79
CA ARG A 218 2.66 -25.05 21.18
C ARG A 218 4.01 -25.79 21.31
N ALA A 219 4.26 -26.76 20.44
CA ALA A 219 5.54 -27.49 20.42
C ALA A 219 6.71 -26.54 20.09
N VAL A 220 6.53 -25.66 19.10
CA VAL A 220 7.54 -24.65 18.73
C VAL A 220 7.78 -23.67 19.88
N ALA A 221 6.73 -23.14 20.51
CA ALA A 221 6.85 -22.19 21.62
C ALA A 221 7.61 -22.76 22.82
N SER A 222 7.48 -24.07 23.05
CA SER A 222 8.22 -24.78 24.11
C SER A 222 9.69 -25.04 23.78
N ALA A 223 10.10 -24.84 22.53
CA ALA A 223 11.43 -25.20 22.03
C ALA A 223 12.38 -24.00 21.83
N VAL A 224 11.89 -22.74 22.07
CA VAL A 224 12.67 -21.52 21.88
C VAL A 224 12.37 -20.50 22.98
N ASP A 225 13.33 -19.62 23.28
CA ASP A 225 13.23 -18.59 24.33
C ASP A 225 12.69 -17.25 23.82
N ILE A 226 12.67 -17.05 22.50
CA ILE A 226 12.14 -15.78 21.93
C ILE A 226 10.62 -15.80 21.84
N PRO A 227 9.95 -14.63 21.93
CA PRO A 227 8.51 -14.56 21.83
C PRO A 227 7.95 -15.16 20.53
N ILE A 228 6.96 -16.03 20.66
CA ILE A 228 6.19 -16.60 19.55
C ILE A 228 4.86 -15.86 19.45
N ILE A 229 4.54 -15.41 18.24
CA ILE A 229 3.30 -14.70 17.92
C ILE A 229 2.41 -15.65 17.11
N ALA A 230 1.33 -16.16 17.72
CA ALA A 230 0.40 -17.09 17.09
C ALA A 230 -0.48 -16.38 16.05
N ASN A 231 -0.60 -16.97 14.87
CA ASN A 231 -1.48 -16.48 13.80
C ASN A 231 -2.22 -17.65 13.13
N GLY A 232 -3.46 -17.44 12.66
CA GLY A 232 -4.20 -18.45 11.89
C GLY A 232 -5.64 -18.71 12.33
N GLY A 233 -6.00 -18.39 13.57
CA GLY A 233 -7.29 -18.72 14.19
C GLY A 233 -8.49 -17.85 13.79
N SER A 234 -8.38 -16.92 12.83
CA SER A 234 -9.40 -15.88 12.56
C SER A 234 -10.82 -16.39 12.25
N ARG A 235 -11.02 -17.67 11.93
CA ARG A 235 -12.37 -18.22 11.68
C ARG A 235 -13.17 -18.44 12.97
N SER A 236 -12.49 -18.73 14.07
CA SER A 236 -13.08 -18.95 15.40
C SER A 236 -13.01 -17.71 16.29
N MET A 237 -12.48 -16.60 15.80
CA MET A 237 -12.34 -15.36 16.57
C MET A 237 -13.53 -14.44 16.28
N HIS A 238 -14.45 -14.32 17.22
CA HIS A 238 -15.63 -13.46 17.16
C HIS A 238 -15.64 -12.40 18.25
N THR A 239 -14.89 -12.63 19.33
CA THR A 239 -14.76 -11.73 20.48
C THR A 239 -13.30 -11.53 20.86
N TYR A 240 -13.03 -10.57 21.74
CA TYR A 240 -11.70 -10.36 22.29
C TYR A 240 -11.17 -11.59 23.05
N GLU A 241 -12.05 -12.27 23.78
CA GLU A 241 -11.73 -13.46 24.56
C GLU A 241 -11.28 -14.62 23.65
N ASP A 242 -11.85 -14.74 22.45
CA ASP A 242 -11.41 -15.76 21.49
C ASP A 242 -9.96 -15.56 21.04
N LEU A 243 -9.46 -14.31 21.06
CA LEU A 243 -8.06 -14.02 20.75
C LEU A 243 -7.15 -14.62 21.83
N LEU A 244 -7.48 -14.40 23.08
CA LEU A 244 -6.73 -14.92 24.23
C LEU A 244 -6.79 -16.44 24.28
N LYS A 245 -7.96 -17.02 24.02
CA LYS A 245 -8.12 -18.48 23.94
C LYS A 245 -7.23 -19.11 22.89
N PHE A 246 -7.19 -18.53 21.68
CA PHE A 246 -6.31 -19.03 20.62
C PHE A 246 -4.82 -18.87 20.97
N GLN A 247 -4.44 -17.78 21.63
CA GLN A 247 -3.08 -17.57 22.16
C GLN A 247 -2.70 -18.69 23.15
N GLU A 248 -3.57 -18.99 24.10
CA GLU A 248 -3.41 -20.05 25.10
C GLU A 248 -3.36 -21.44 24.45
N GLU A 249 -4.25 -21.74 23.48
CA GLU A 249 -4.26 -22.98 22.72
C GLU A 249 -2.93 -23.22 22.00
N CYS A 250 -2.30 -22.16 21.51
CA CYS A 250 -0.98 -22.20 20.85
C CYS A 250 0.19 -22.18 21.83
N GLY A 251 -0.01 -21.96 23.14
CA GLY A 251 1.07 -21.74 24.10
C GLY A 251 1.99 -20.56 23.72
N ALA A 252 1.47 -19.58 23.00
CA ALA A 252 2.26 -18.48 22.42
C ALA A 252 2.28 -17.25 23.34
N ASP A 253 3.36 -16.45 23.25
CA ASP A 253 3.49 -15.21 24.02
C ASP A 253 2.50 -14.14 23.58
N SER A 254 2.08 -14.15 22.31
CA SER A 254 1.21 -13.12 21.72
C SER A 254 0.34 -13.69 20.60
N VAL A 255 -0.71 -12.96 20.23
CA VAL A 255 -1.62 -13.33 19.15
C VAL A 255 -1.67 -12.26 18.06
N MET A 256 -1.66 -12.70 16.81
CA MET A 256 -1.74 -11.84 15.63
C MET A 256 -3.00 -12.17 14.82
N VAL A 257 -3.83 -11.14 14.58
CA VAL A 257 -5.16 -11.28 14.00
C VAL A 257 -5.21 -10.65 12.61
N ALA A 258 -5.64 -11.43 11.62
CA ALA A 258 -5.79 -10.97 10.24
C ALA A 258 -7.26 -10.77 9.86
N ARG A 259 -7.90 -11.80 9.31
CA ARG A 259 -9.23 -11.69 8.70
C ARG A 259 -10.34 -11.28 9.67
N ALA A 260 -10.29 -11.69 10.94
CA ALA A 260 -11.25 -11.22 11.91
C ALA A 260 -11.19 -9.69 12.05
N ALA A 261 -9.98 -9.12 12.13
CA ALA A 261 -9.79 -7.67 12.15
C ALA A 261 -10.15 -6.98 10.82
N GLN A 262 -9.92 -7.63 9.67
CA GLN A 262 -10.34 -7.11 8.38
C GLN A 262 -11.86 -7.00 8.25
N LEU A 263 -12.60 -7.93 8.85
CA LEU A 263 -14.07 -7.97 8.83
C LEU A 263 -14.68 -7.03 9.85
N ASN A 264 -14.07 -6.93 11.02
CA ASN A 264 -14.46 -5.98 12.04
C ASN A 264 -13.27 -5.70 12.97
N VAL A 265 -12.62 -4.55 12.79
CA VAL A 265 -11.42 -4.18 13.53
C VAL A 265 -11.69 -3.95 15.04
N SER A 266 -12.94 -3.79 15.46
CA SER A 266 -13.30 -3.70 16.87
C SER A 266 -13.16 -5.03 17.63
N ILE A 267 -12.72 -6.11 16.95
CA ILE A 267 -12.31 -7.38 17.58
C ILE A 267 -11.21 -7.18 18.66
N PHE A 268 -10.44 -6.10 18.57
CA PHE A 268 -9.41 -5.76 19.55
C PHE A 268 -9.97 -5.13 20.84
N ARG A 269 -11.26 -4.87 20.93
CA ARG A 269 -11.90 -4.22 22.08
C ARG A 269 -12.28 -5.22 23.17
N LYS A 270 -11.78 -4.99 24.37
CA LYS A 270 -12.20 -5.72 25.58
C LYS A 270 -13.67 -5.49 25.94
N GLN A 271 -14.25 -4.35 25.54
CA GLN A 271 -15.64 -3.98 25.81
C GLN A 271 -16.64 -4.61 24.81
N GLY A 272 -16.17 -5.46 23.92
CA GLY A 272 -16.97 -6.12 22.90
C GLY A 272 -16.96 -5.42 21.54
N ILE A 273 -17.58 -6.08 20.58
CA ILE A 273 -17.57 -5.70 19.16
C ILE A 273 -18.57 -4.56 18.90
N LEU A 274 -18.17 -3.60 18.08
CA LEU A 274 -19.03 -2.52 17.59
C LEU A 274 -19.83 -2.94 16.35
N PRO A 275 -21.02 -2.33 16.15
CA PRO A 275 -21.74 -2.43 14.89
C PRO A 275 -20.87 -2.01 13.71
N ILE A 276 -20.99 -2.70 12.59
CA ILE A 276 -20.12 -2.46 11.41
C ILE A 276 -20.25 -1.05 10.86
N ASP A 277 -21.44 -0.43 10.92
CA ASP A 277 -21.63 0.95 10.46
C ASP A 277 -20.83 1.96 11.30
N GLU A 278 -20.73 1.74 12.61
CA GLU A 278 -19.90 2.56 13.49
C GLU A 278 -18.41 2.39 13.14
N VAL A 279 -17.98 1.16 12.91
CA VAL A 279 -16.60 0.84 12.49
C VAL A 279 -16.29 1.50 11.15
N ILE A 280 -17.20 1.40 10.18
CA ILE A 280 -17.03 2.03 8.86
C ILE A 280 -16.95 3.55 8.99
N CYS A 281 -17.83 4.18 9.78
CA CYS A 281 -17.80 5.63 10.00
C CYS A 281 -16.45 6.09 10.61
N LYS A 282 -15.95 5.38 11.62
CA LYS A 282 -14.64 5.69 12.24
C LYS A 282 -13.50 5.51 11.22
N TYR A 283 -13.53 4.43 10.45
CA TYR A 283 -12.54 4.16 9.42
C TYR A 283 -12.55 5.23 8.31
N LEU A 284 -13.72 5.62 7.82
CA LEU A 284 -13.86 6.64 6.78
C LEU A 284 -13.38 8.03 7.25
N LYS A 285 -13.61 8.41 8.50
CA LYS A 285 -13.04 9.64 9.07
C LYS A 285 -11.52 9.64 8.99
N LEU A 286 -10.88 8.55 9.42
CA LEU A 286 -9.42 8.41 9.29
C LEU A 286 -8.96 8.40 7.82
N CYS A 287 -9.73 7.78 6.90
CA CYS A 287 -9.43 7.83 5.47
C CYS A 287 -9.44 9.26 4.93
N VAL A 288 -10.37 10.08 5.38
CA VAL A 288 -10.47 11.50 5.01
C VAL A 288 -9.33 12.30 5.63
N ASP A 289 -9.07 12.14 6.94
CA ASP A 289 -8.06 12.89 7.68
C ASP A 289 -6.63 12.66 7.14
N TYR A 290 -6.37 11.46 6.63
CA TYR A 290 -5.05 11.07 6.13
C TYR A 290 -4.99 10.90 4.60
N ASP A 291 -5.95 11.48 3.87
CA ASP A 291 -6.00 11.42 2.40
C ASP A 291 -5.71 10.00 1.85
N ASN A 292 -6.45 9.01 2.36
CA ASN A 292 -6.27 7.62 1.93
C ASN A 292 -6.78 7.41 0.50
N ALA A 293 -6.13 6.51 -0.22
CA ALA A 293 -6.52 6.22 -1.59
C ALA A 293 -7.96 5.67 -1.68
N PRO A 294 -8.86 6.22 -2.51
CA PRO A 294 -10.25 5.78 -2.61
C PRO A 294 -10.40 4.28 -2.85
N HIS A 295 -9.56 3.70 -3.70
CA HIS A 295 -9.60 2.25 -4.01
C HIS A 295 -9.23 1.38 -2.80
N ASN A 296 -8.31 1.82 -1.91
CA ASN A 296 -7.99 1.10 -0.68
C ASN A 296 -9.11 1.26 0.35
N SER A 297 -9.65 2.48 0.50
CA SER A 297 -10.78 2.74 1.38
C SER A 297 -12.01 1.91 0.99
N LYS A 298 -12.30 1.86 -0.32
CA LYS A 298 -13.37 1.03 -0.88
C LYS A 298 -13.17 -0.45 -0.60
N TYR A 299 -11.95 -0.97 -0.81
CA TYR A 299 -11.61 -2.37 -0.56
C TYR A 299 -11.84 -2.77 0.91
N CYS A 300 -11.43 -1.93 1.86
CA CYS A 300 -11.64 -2.20 3.28
C CYS A 300 -13.12 -2.19 3.66
N VAL A 301 -13.89 -1.18 3.24
CA VAL A 301 -15.33 -1.11 3.49
C VAL A 301 -16.05 -2.28 2.84
N GLN A 302 -15.67 -2.67 1.62
CA GLN A 302 -16.20 -3.84 0.92
C GLN A 302 -15.99 -5.13 1.71
N SER A 303 -14.81 -5.30 2.31
CA SER A 303 -14.49 -6.45 3.14
C SER A 303 -15.34 -6.49 4.42
N ILE A 304 -15.60 -5.35 5.04
CA ILE A 304 -16.44 -5.22 6.25
C ILE A 304 -17.90 -5.56 5.92
N LEU A 305 -18.41 -5.10 4.79
CA LEU A 305 -19.81 -5.29 4.39
C LEU A 305 -20.18 -6.75 4.07
N LYS A 306 -19.24 -7.55 3.56
CA LYS A 306 -19.51 -8.94 3.14
C LYS A 306 -20.81 -9.07 2.30
N GLU A 307 -21.76 -9.88 2.75
CA GLU A 307 -23.04 -10.13 2.10
C GLU A 307 -23.94 -8.88 2.05
N LEU A 308 -23.73 -7.89 2.93
CA LEU A 308 -24.45 -6.61 2.87
C LEU A 308 -24.17 -5.79 1.62
N GLN A 309 -23.18 -6.18 0.82
CA GLN A 309 -22.94 -5.61 -0.52
C GLN A 309 -24.14 -5.82 -1.46
N GLU A 310 -24.93 -6.87 -1.26
CA GLU A 310 -26.13 -7.16 -2.07
C GLU A 310 -27.34 -6.29 -1.71
N THR A 311 -27.31 -5.59 -0.58
CA THR A 311 -28.37 -4.64 -0.20
C THR A 311 -28.40 -3.43 -1.14
N PRO A 312 -29.51 -2.68 -1.23
CA PRO A 312 -29.58 -1.46 -2.03
C PRO A 312 -28.49 -0.44 -1.67
N ARG A 313 -28.14 -0.31 -0.38
CA ARG A 313 -27.04 0.54 0.08
C ARG A 313 -25.68 0.00 -0.38
N GLY A 314 -25.47 -1.32 -0.27
CA GLY A 314 -24.23 -1.97 -0.72
C GLY A 314 -24.03 -1.84 -2.23
N LYS A 315 -25.08 -2.00 -3.03
CA LYS A 315 -25.03 -1.81 -4.50
C LYS A 315 -24.68 -0.36 -4.89
N ARG A 316 -25.25 0.64 -4.19
CA ARG A 316 -24.84 2.05 -4.38
C ARG A 316 -23.36 2.26 -4.01
N PHE A 317 -22.90 1.68 -2.90
CA PHE A 317 -21.50 1.74 -2.50
C PHE A 317 -20.56 1.12 -3.55
N LEU A 318 -20.92 -0.02 -4.17
CA LEU A 318 -20.10 -0.64 -5.20
C LEU A 318 -19.90 0.25 -6.44
N GLN A 319 -20.82 1.19 -6.70
CA GLN A 319 -20.70 2.15 -7.79
C GLN A 319 -19.78 3.34 -7.47
N CYS A 320 -19.47 3.60 -6.19
CA CYS A 320 -18.63 4.72 -5.77
C CYS A 320 -17.22 4.63 -6.36
N GLN A 321 -16.70 5.75 -6.86
CA GLN A 321 -15.34 5.87 -7.42
C GLN A 321 -14.46 6.82 -6.59
N THR A 322 -15.05 7.72 -5.82
CA THR A 322 -14.35 8.71 -5.01
C THR A 322 -14.59 8.48 -3.52
N LEU A 323 -13.66 8.97 -2.68
CA LEU A 323 -13.85 8.93 -1.22
C LEU A 323 -15.06 9.76 -0.79
N GLN A 324 -15.34 10.87 -1.49
CA GLN A 324 -16.51 11.70 -1.26
C GLN A 324 -17.82 10.90 -1.41
N GLN A 325 -17.99 10.18 -2.53
CA GLN A 325 -19.17 9.34 -2.76
C GLN A 325 -19.33 8.24 -1.72
N ILE A 326 -18.22 7.63 -1.30
CA ILE A 326 -18.24 6.63 -0.23
C ILE A 326 -18.72 7.26 1.08
N CYS A 327 -18.16 8.42 1.45
CA CYS A 327 -18.51 9.15 2.67
C CYS A 327 -19.99 9.57 2.69
N GLU A 328 -20.57 9.95 1.56
CA GLU A 328 -21.99 10.33 1.45
C GLU A 328 -22.93 9.20 1.87
N ILE A 329 -22.60 7.94 1.57
CA ILE A 329 -23.41 6.76 1.95
C ILE A 329 -23.53 6.61 3.48
N TRP A 330 -22.50 7.01 4.22
CA TRP A 330 -22.46 6.97 5.68
C TRP A 330 -22.68 8.33 6.37
N GLY A 331 -23.25 9.31 5.66
CA GLY A 331 -23.55 10.64 6.21
C GLY A 331 -22.31 11.49 6.53
N LEU A 332 -21.16 11.17 5.96
CA LEU A 332 -19.89 11.86 6.16
C LEU A 332 -19.52 12.78 4.98
N GLY A 333 -20.45 13.06 4.06
CA GLY A 333 -20.20 13.84 2.86
C GLY A 333 -19.69 15.25 3.15
N ASP A 334 -20.35 15.99 4.09
CA ASP A 334 -19.93 17.34 4.48
C ASP A 334 -18.58 17.36 5.17
N TYR A 335 -18.32 16.37 6.02
CA TYR A 335 -17.03 16.20 6.66
C TYR A 335 -15.92 16.03 5.62
N CYS A 336 -16.13 15.15 4.64
CA CYS A 336 -15.18 14.90 3.57
C CYS A 336 -14.90 16.15 2.74
N ARG A 337 -15.96 16.88 2.32
CA ARG A 337 -15.82 18.13 1.55
C ARG A 337 -14.99 19.17 2.29
N ARG A 338 -15.30 19.44 3.57
CA ARG A 338 -14.53 20.39 4.38
C ARG A 338 -13.06 20.03 4.46
N LYS A 339 -12.76 18.78 4.79
CA LYS A 339 -11.38 18.33 4.92
C LYS A 339 -10.59 18.37 3.61
N GLN A 340 -11.24 18.02 2.51
CA GLN A 340 -10.61 18.14 1.19
C GLN A 340 -10.36 19.60 0.80
N GLN A 341 -11.25 20.52 1.19
CA GLN A 341 -11.05 21.94 0.96
C GLN A 341 -9.90 22.48 1.82
N GLU A 342 -9.84 22.15 3.12
CA GLU A 342 -8.72 22.49 4.01
C GLU A 342 -7.36 22.01 3.43
N LEU A 343 -7.31 20.77 2.92
CA LEU A 343 -6.10 20.21 2.31
C LEU A 343 -5.67 20.98 1.04
N LYS A 344 -6.63 21.40 0.21
CA LYS A 344 -6.34 22.20 -0.98
C LYS A 344 -5.77 23.59 -0.61
N GLU A 345 -6.35 24.24 0.39
CA GLU A 345 -5.91 25.56 0.86
C GLU A 345 -4.50 25.54 1.45
N HIS A 346 -4.09 24.43 2.07
CA HIS A 346 -2.73 24.24 2.56
C HIS A 346 -1.72 23.80 1.47
N GLY A 347 -2.06 23.92 0.20
CA GLY A 347 -1.18 23.57 -0.92
C GLY A 347 -1.01 22.05 -1.12
N ASN A 348 -1.76 21.24 -0.40
CA ASN A 348 -1.80 19.79 -0.56
C ASN A 348 -2.88 19.42 -1.61
N GLY A 349 -2.83 20.09 -2.76
CA GLY A 349 -3.76 19.89 -3.88
C GLY A 349 -3.64 18.50 -4.49
N GLY A 350 -3.86 17.47 -3.66
CA GLY A 350 -3.83 16.08 -4.08
C GLY A 350 -2.42 15.60 -4.49
N ARG A 351 -2.33 14.33 -4.82
CA ARG A 351 -1.10 13.65 -5.28
C ARG A 351 -0.43 14.29 -6.50
N ALA A 352 -1.17 15.10 -7.27
CA ALA A 352 -0.68 15.79 -8.46
C ALA A 352 0.49 16.75 -8.18
N ASN A 353 0.46 17.51 -7.08
CA ASN A 353 1.51 18.50 -6.79
C ASN A 353 2.85 17.87 -6.38
N VAL A 354 2.87 16.63 -5.88
CA VAL A 354 4.11 15.92 -5.54
C VAL A 354 4.77 15.32 -6.78
N ILE A 355 3.97 14.99 -7.79
CA ILE A 355 4.44 14.40 -9.06
C ILE A 355 5.25 15.40 -9.89
N LEU A 356 4.97 16.70 -9.77
CA LEU A 356 5.28 17.68 -10.80
C LEU A 356 6.76 18.05 -10.96
N THR A 357 7.55 18.14 -9.90
CA THR A 357 8.89 18.73 -10.04
C THR A 357 10.01 17.76 -10.45
N GLU A 358 10.00 16.52 -9.93
CA GLU A 358 11.07 15.55 -10.21
C GLU A 358 10.72 14.57 -11.34
N CYS A 359 9.43 14.24 -11.49
CA CYS A 359 8.97 13.46 -12.63
C CYS A 359 9.01 14.23 -13.95
N LEU A 360 8.77 15.53 -13.93
CA LEU A 360 8.90 16.39 -15.11
C LEU A 360 10.31 16.33 -15.69
N ALA A 361 11.35 16.36 -14.86
CA ALA A 361 12.73 16.30 -15.34
C ALA A 361 13.07 14.96 -16.04
N LYS A 362 12.54 13.83 -15.56
CA LYS A 362 12.71 12.52 -16.21
C LYS A 362 11.88 12.40 -17.49
N ARG A 363 10.65 12.90 -17.47
CA ARG A 363 9.72 12.87 -18.62
C ARG A 363 10.17 13.81 -19.72
N GLN A 364 10.69 15.01 -19.38
CA GLN A 364 11.33 15.92 -20.32
C GLN A 364 12.60 15.34 -20.95
N LYS A 365 13.30 14.42 -20.26
CA LYS A 365 14.45 13.70 -20.83
C LYS A 365 14.04 12.67 -21.88
N LEU A 366 12.86 12.06 -21.74
CA LEU A 366 12.25 11.17 -22.73
C LEU A 366 11.72 11.96 -23.95
N GLU A 367 11.23 13.18 -23.75
CA GLU A 367 10.76 14.07 -24.81
C GLU A 367 11.89 14.57 -25.74
N ARG A 368 13.14 14.54 -25.26
CA ARG A 368 14.34 14.95 -26.01
C ARG A 368 15.03 13.78 -26.72
N SER A 369 14.50 12.55 -26.65
CA SER A 369 15.04 11.44 -27.41
C SER A 369 14.65 11.60 -28.88
N GLU A 370 15.63 11.72 -29.75
CA GLU A 370 15.49 11.92 -31.20
C GLU A 370 14.68 10.78 -31.88
N ASP A 371 14.63 9.59 -31.29
CA ASP A 371 13.93 8.40 -31.81
C ASP A 371 12.38 8.52 -31.86
N LEU A 372 11.78 9.55 -31.24
CA LEU A 372 10.33 9.73 -31.18
C LEU A 372 9.82 10.98 -31.92
N ALA A 373 10.72 11.84 -32.43
CA ALA A 373 10.35 13.11 -33.05
C ALA A 373 9.46 12.91 -34.30
N ASP A 374 9.80 11.94 -35.14
CA ASP A 374 9.10 11.68 -36.42
C ASP A 374 7.67 11.14 -36.22
N GLU A 375 7.41 10.35 -35.16
CA GLU A 375 6.08 9.78 -34.90
C GLU A 375 5.03 10.82 -34.49
N TYR A 376 5.50 11.97 -33.92
CA TYR A 376 4.64 13.04 -33.42
C TYR A 376 4.60 14.26 -34.33
N GLU A 377 5.13 14.16 -35.54
CA GLU A 377 4.98 15.19 -36.57
C GLU A 377 3.49 15.36 -36.95
N GLY A 378 3.00 16.59 -36.94
CA GLY A 378 1.59 16.91 -37.20
C GLY A 378 0.60 16.52 -36.09
N VAL A 379 1.09 16.11 -34.92
CA VAL A 379 0.25 15.78 -33.75
C VAL A 379 0.06 17.01 -32.86
N ILE A 380 -1.20 17.36 -32.54
CA ILE A 380 -1.52 18.43 -31.60
C ILE A 380 -1.22 17.94 -30.18
N CYS A 381 -0.21 18.52 -29.54
CA CYS A 381 0.24 18.12 -28.24
C CYS A 381 -0.08 19.18 -27.16
N ARG A 382 -0.46 18.70 -25.97
CA ARG A 382 -0.56 19.46 -24.73
C ARG A 382 -0.01 18.62 -23.58
N ASN A 383 0.57 19.25 -22.57
CA ASN A 383 1.07 18.55 -21.38
C ASN A 383 -0.08 18.27 -20.41
N MET A 384 -0.67 17.09 -20.52
CA MET A 384 -1.95 16.76 -19.85
C MET A 384 -1.87 15.41 -19.13
N ALA A 385 -2.03 15.41 -17.81
CA ALA A 385 -2.09 14.20 -17.00
C ALA A 385 -3.54 13.74 -16.80
N PHE A 386 -3.79 12.45 -16.94
CA PHE A 386 -5.10 11.87 -16.60
C PHE A 386 -5.21 11.62 -15.10
N LEU A 387 -6.10 12.35 -14.44
CA LEU A 387 -6.41 12.22 -13.02
C LEU A 387 -7.75 11.50 -12.84
N ARG A 388 -7.74 10.21 -12.53
CA ARG A 388 -8.98 9.41 -12.37
C ARG A 388 -9.94 10.00 -11.32
N SER A 389 -9.43 10.64 -10.27
CA SER A 389 -10.23 11.28 -9.22
C SER A 389 -11.13 12.41 -9.73
N THR A 390 -10.81 13.01 -10.86
CA THR A 390 -11.60 14.09 -11.49
C THR A 390 -12.89 13.56 -12.13
N TYR A 391 -12.98 12.26 -12.41
CA TYR A 391 -14.07 11.63 -13.16
C TYR A 391 -14.83 10.65 -12.25
N PRO A 392 -15.96 11.07 -11.64
CA PRO A 392 -16.71 10.24 -10.69
C PRO A 392 -17.38 9.01 -11.33
N SER A 393 -17.67 9.03 -12.63
CA SER A 393 -18.30 7.92 -13.36
C SER A 393 -17.50 7.52 -14.59
N ASP A 394 -17.61 6.26 -15.01
CA ASP A 394 -16.95 5.77 -16.22
C ASP A 394 -17.52 6.39 -17.51
N THR A 395 -18.78 6.82 -17.47
CA THR A 395 -19.43 7.53 -18.60
C THR A 395 -18.86 8.92 -18.81
N GLN A 396 -18.21 9.50 -17.80
CA GLN A 396 -17.55 10.82 -17.86
C GLN A 396 -16.08 10.74 -18.24
N LEU A 397 -15.53 9.54 -18.41
CA LEU A 397 -14.13 9.38 -18.82
C LEU A 397 -13.88 10.03 -20.19
N PRO A 398 -12.75 10.73 -20.39
CA PRO A 398 -12.46 11.45 -21.64
C PRO A 398 -12.66 10.63 -22.91
N LYS A 399 -12.19 9.38 -22.92
CA LYS A 399 -12.40 8.47 -24.06
C LYS A 399 -13.87 8.19 -24.32
N MET A 400 -14.67 7.99 -23.27
CA MET A 400 -16.09 7.72 -23.39
C MET A 400 -16.84 8.96 -23.88
N VAL A 401 -16.51 10.13 -23.34
CA VAL A 401 -17.10 11.42 -23.77
C VAL A 401 -16.81 11.65 -25.25
N LEU A 402 -15.57 11.47 -25.70
CA LEU A 402 -15.18 11.63 -27.10
C LEU A 402 -15.86 10.61 -28.01
N TYR A 403 -16.00 9.36 -27.54
CA TYR A 403 -16.71 8.30 -28.29
C TYR A 403 -18.21 8.65 -28.49
N VAL A 404 -18.88 9.06 -27.42
CA VAL A 404 -20.30 9.48 -27.46
C VAL A 404 -20.50 10.72 -28.35
N LEU A 405 -19.56 11.67 -28.29
CA LEU A 405 -19.55 12.85 -29.13
C LEU A 405 -19.45 12.48 -30.62
N ALA A 406 -18.53 11.58 -30.97
CA ALA A 406 -18.39 11.09 -32.34
C ALA A 406 -19.70 10.48 -32.86
N GLY A 407 -20.36 9.64 -32.07
CA GLY A 407 -21.67 9.07 -32.43
C GLY A 407 -22.77 10.11 -32.63
N LYS A 408 -22.85 11.14 -31.75
CA LYS A 408 -23.83 12.25 -31.87
C LYS A 408 -23.61 13.09 -33.13
N LEU A 409 -22.34 13.21 -33.56
CA LEU A 409 -21.98 14.01 -34.75
C LEU A 409 -21.97 13.18 -36.04
N GLY A 410 -22.33 11.90 -35.99
CA GLY A 410 -22.26 10.98 -37.13
C GLY A 410 -20.84 10.76 -37.66
N LYS A 411 -19.80 10.98 -36.83
CA LYS A 411 -18.40 10.84 -37.21
C LYS A 411 -17.86 9.47 -36.82
N GLN A 412 -16.73 9.07 -37.45
CA GLN A 412 -16.04 7.84 -37.09
C GLN A 412 -15.55 7.89 -35.65
N ALA A 413 -15.62 6.74 -34.96
CA ALA A 413 -15.13 6.61 -33.59
C ALA A 413 -13.63 6.92 -33.49
N PRO A 414 -13.16 7.56 -32.39
CA PRO A 414 -11.75 7.84 -32.20
C PRO A 414 -10.93 6.55 -32.10
N SER A 415 -9.76 6.52 -32.74
CA SER A 415 -8.78 5.44 -32.64
C SER A 415 -7.58 5.85 -31.80
N TYR A 416 -6.89 4.87 -31.20
CA TYR A 416 -5.77 5.13 -30.29
C TYR A 416 -4.59 4.25 -30.63
N GLU A 417 -3.43 4.87 -30.84
CA GLU A 417 -2.15 4.22 -30.97
C GLU A 417 -1.29 4.54 -29.74
N THR A 418 -0.72 3.52 -29.09
CA THR A 418 -0.03 3.71 -27.81
C THR A 418 1.38 3.15 -27.90
N HIS A 419 2.34 4.02 -27.63
CA HIS A 419 3.77 3.73 -27.57
C HIS A 419 4.22 3.52 -26.14
N GLN A 420 5.16 2.60 -25.95
CA GLN A 420 5.75 2.32 -24.64
C GLN A 420 7.25 2.64 -24.69
N CYS A 421 7.71 3.42 -23.72
CA CYS A 421 9.13 3.63 -23.48
C CYS A 421 9.42 3.31 -22.02
N ASP A 422 10.30 2.35 -21.76
CA ASP A 422 10.53 1.75 -20.45
C ASP A 422 9.23 1.23 -19.81
N LYS A 423 8.80 1.84 -18.71
CA LYS A 423 7.55 1.52 -17.97
C LYS A 423 6.49 2.59 -18.15
N LEU A 424 6.69 3.53 -19.05
CA LEU A 424 5.78 4.63 -19.30
C LEU A 424 5.12 4.49 -20.67
N PHE A 425 3.94 5.08 -20.82
CA PHE A 425 3.11 4.99 -22.01
C PHE A 425 2.70 6.38 -22.47
N ARG A 426 2.67 6.58 -23.78
CA ARG A 426 2.13 7.76 -24.42
C ARG A 426 1.23 7.33 -25.55
N SER A 427 0.11 8.03 -25.80
CA SER A 427 -0.87 7.61 -26.81
C SER A 427 -1.20 8.76 -27.76
N ILE A 428 -1.42 8.42 -29.02
CA ILE A 428 -1.98 9.31 -30.02
C ILE A 428 -3.44 8.94 -30.24
N CYS A 429 -4.33 9.92 -30.14
CA CYS A 429 -5.73 9.80 -30.49
C CYS A 429 -5.95 10.37 -31.88
N SER A 430 -6.45 9.58 -32.80
CA SER A 430 -6.86 10.05 -34.15
C SER A 430 -8.38 10.20 -34.18
N TYR A 431 -8.85 11.43 -34.47
CA TYR A 431 -10.25 11.75 -34.54
C TYR A 431 -10.48 12.90 -35.53
N ASP A 432 -11.47 12.73 -36.42
CA ASP A 432 -11.91 13.75 -37.39
C ASP A 432 -10.77 14.33 -38.26
N GLY A 433 -9.88 13.45 -38.73
CA GLY A 433 -8.73 13.83 -39.54
C GLY A 433 -7.58 14.50 -38.80
N GLN A 434 -7.69 14.68 -37.51
CA GLN A 434 -6.66 15.27 -36.66
C GLN A 434 -6.06 14.23 -35.70
N ARG A 435 -4.80 14.49 -35.27
CA ARG A 435 -4.08 13.64 -34.31
C ARG A 435 -3.77 14.44 -33.05
N PHE A 436 -4.09 13.86 -31.89
CA PHE A 436 -3.93 14.50 -30.58
C PHE A 436 -3.12 13.62 -29.63
N SER A 437 -2.24 14.20 -28.84
CA SER A 437 -1.47 13.48 -27.85
C SER A 437 -1.20 14.34 -26.61
N SER A 438 -1.12 13.68 -25.46
CA SER A 438 -0.48 14.32 -24.32
C SER A 438 1.04 14.14 -24.39
N SER A 439 1.82 15.20 -24.11
CA SER A 439 3.26 15.06 -23.91
C SER A 439 3.58 14.39 -22.56
N PHE A 440 2.59 14.26 -21.66
CA PHE A 440 2.75 13.60 -20.39
C PHE A 440 2.76 12.07 -20.52
N TRP A 441 3.84 11.43 -20.07
CA TRP A 441 3.99 9.98 -20.07
C TRP A 441 3.27 9.36 -18.88
N GLU A 442 2.34 8.45 -19.14
CA GLU A 442 1.50 7.79 -18.15
C GLU A 442 2.06 6.42 -17.75
N LYS A 443 1.66 5.94 -16.57
CA LYS A 443 2.10 4.65 -16.01
C LYS A 443 1.45 3.41 -16.63
N ASN A 444 0.41 3.57 -17.44
CA ASN A 444 -0.23 2.48 -18.16
C ASN A 444 -0.93 2.98 -19.43
N LYS A 445 -1.14 2.06 -20.37
CA LYS A 445 -1.80 2.30 -21.65
C LYS A 445 -3.15 3.00 -21.53
N LYS A 446 -4.02 2.54 -20.61
CA LYS A 446 -5.36 3.12 -20.43
C LYS A 446 -5.33 4.59 -20.04
N GLN A 447 -4.41 4.98 -19.17
CA GLN A 447 -4.25 6.39 -18.77
C GLN A 447 -3.67 7.25 -19.89
N ALA A 448 -2.71 6.73 -20.66
CA ALA A 448 -2.16 7.42 -21.82
C ALA A 448 -3.24 7.73 -22.87
N GLU A 449 -4.11 6.77 -23.14
CA GLU A 449 -5.25 6.95 -24.04
C GLU A 449 -6.25 7.98 -23.52
N GLN A 450 -6.51 8.04 -22.19
CA GLN A 450 -7.34 9.08 -21.58
C GLN A 450 -6.70 10.48 -21.69
N GLY A 451 -5.39 10.57 -21.51
CA GLY A 451 -4.63 11.82 -21.68
C GLY A 451 -4.72 12.35 -23.13
N ALA A 452 -4.57 11.50 -24.12
CA ALA A 452 -4.74 11.88 -25.53
C ALA A 452 -6.18 12.33 -25.84
N ALA A 453 -7.20 11.65 -25.28
CA ALA A 453 -8.60 12.07 -25.41
C ALA A 453 -8.89 13.41 -24.74
N LEU A 454 -8.22 13.74 -23.60
CA LEU A 454 -8.33 15.05 -22.95
C LEU A 454 -7.83 16.17 -23.87
N VAL A 455 -6.69 15.95 -24.54
CA VAL A 455 -6.16 16.92 -25.50
C VAL A 455 -7.13 17.13 -26.65
N ALA A 456 -7.72 16.05 -27.19
CA ALA A 456 -8.73 16.15 -28.25
C ALA A 456 -9.96 16.95 -27.80
N LEU A 457 -10.53 16.64 -26.63
CA LEU A 457 -11.71 17.33 -26.09
C LEU A 457 -11.44 18.81 -25.80
N LEU A 458 -10.24 19.16 -25.31
CA LEU A 458 -9.84 20.55 -25.10
C LEU A 458 -9.76 21.30 -26.44
N GLN A 459 -9.11 20.75 -27.43
CA GLN A 459 -8.93 21.37 -28.76
C GLN A 459 -10.26 21.52 -29.51
N LEU A 460 -11.18 20.59 -29.29
CA LEU A 460 -12.54 20.64 -29.86
C LEU A 460 -13.49 21.58 -29.08
N GLY A 461 -13.02 22.26 -28.04
CA GLY A 461 -13.80 23.21 -27.24
C GLY A 461 -14.81 22.57 -26.27
N HIS A 462 -14.71 21.26 -26.02
CA HIS A 462 -15.60 20.55 -25.09
C HIS A 462 -15.12 20.56 -23.64
N LEU A 463 -13.91 21.03 -23.39
CA LEU A 463 -13.33 21.22 -22.04
C LEU A 463 -12.82 22.65 -21.89
N ASN A 464 -12.88 23.16 -20.66
CA ASN A 464 -12.38 24.49 -20.33
C ASN A 464 -10.95 24.37 -19.78
N GLU A 465 -10.03 25.14 -20.37
CA GLU A 465 -8.61 25.14 -19.98
C GLU A 465 -8.42 25.53 -18.51
N LYS A 466 -9.15 26.55 -18.03
CA LYS A 466 -9.10 26.99 -16.62
C LYS A 466 -9.47 25.85 -15.67
N THR A 467 -10.52 25.10 -15.97
CA THR A 467 -10.94 23.94 -15.16
C THR A 467 -9.88 22.84 -15.14
N LEU A 468 -9.18 22.62 -16.26
CA LEU A 468 -8.11 21.62 -16.37
C LEU A 468 -6.85 22.05 -15.62
N LEU A 469 -6.55 23.34 -15.56
CA LEU A 469 -5.49 23.89 -14.71
C LEU A 469 -5.84 23.77 -13.22
N GLU A 470 -7.04 24.17 -12.82
CA GLU A 470 -7.51 24.13 -11.44
C GLU A 470 -7.54 22.71 -10.86
N ASN A 471 -7.89 21.70 -11.66
CA ASN A 471 -7.94 20.32 -11.24
C ASN A 471 -6.59 19.58 -11.38
N GLY A 472 -5.56 20.25 -11.94
CA GLY A 472 -4.21 19.71 -12.13
C GLY A 472 -4.07 18.73 -13.30
N SER A 473 -5.06 18.63 -14.19
CA SER A 473 -4.94 17.78 -15.39
C SER A 473 -4.05 18.45 -16.45
N LEU A 474 -4.18 19.76 -16.65
CA LEU A 474 -3.30 20.53 -17.53
C LEU A 474 -2.09 20.99 -16.71
N ILE A 475 -0.89 20.66 -17.21
CA ILE A 475 0.39 20.95 -16.58
C ILE A 475 1.02 22.13 -17.34
N SER A 476 1.19 23.24 -16.67
CA SER A 476 1.84 24.46 -17.22
C SER A 476 3.35 24.30 -17.35
#